data_c421a816c021ba4576f47516d3a316e6
#
_entry.id   c421a816c021ba4576f47516d3a316e6
#
_cell.length_a   1.000
_cell.length_b   1.000
_cell.length_c   1.000
_cell.angle_alpha   90.00
_cell.angle_beta   90.00
_cell.angle_gamma   90.00
#
_symmetry.space_group_name_H-M   'P 1'
#
loop_
_entity.id
_entity.type
_entity.pdbx_description
1 polymer ?
#
loop_
_entity_poly.entity_id
_entity_poly.type
_entity_poly.pdbx_seq_one_letter_code
_entity_poly.pdbx_strand_id
1 'polypeptide(L)'
;PNDFNVTNPSNEDSFAVISLGAKEDVDKAVDAAKIAFEKWKNTTKEQRINLLEKLLKIYKRRFDEMSKAISDEMGAPIDWASEVQTSSGQAHLEDFILRLKEYKFEKQFDSNSNNHICYEPIGVCGLITPWNWPINQISLKVVPALATGCTMILKPSEIAPLSGMIFADMIHEAGFPKGVFNLVNGDGNGVG
;
A
#
# COMPACT_ATOMS: atom_id res chain seq x y z
N PRO A 1 -19.67 -11.89 -7.41
CA PRO A 1 -18.69 -11.79 -6.33
C PRO A 1 -18.90 -12.95 -5.38
N ASN A 2 -17.82 -13.57 -4.93
CA ASN A 2 -17.87 -14.62 -3.93
C ASN A 2 -17.65 -13.96 -2.57
N ASP A 3 -18.65 -14.04 -1.69
CA ASP A 3 -18.54 -13.54 -0.34
C ASP A 3 -17.57 -14.44 0.46
N PHE A 4 -16.72 -13.81 1.25
CA PHE A 4 -15.73 -14.48 2.10
C PHE A 4 -15.81 -13.91 3.51
N ASN A 5 -15.99 -14.79 4.48
CA ASN A 5 -16.06 -14.42 5.89
C ASN A 5 -14.66 -14.19 6.44
N VAL A 6 -14.43 -13.02 7.02
CA VAL A 6 -13.23 -12.71 7.78
C VAL A 6 -13.48 -13.17 9.23
N THR A 7 -12.65 -14.09 9.68
CA THR A 7 -12.79 -14.72 10.99
C THR A 7 -11.82 -14.10 11.98
N ASN A 8 -12.31 -13.74 13.17
CA ASN A 8 -11.44 -13.35 14.27
C ASN A 8 -10.84 -14.62 14.89
N PRO A 9 -9.53 -14.84 14.82
CA PRO A 9 -8.91 -16.08 15.30
C PRO A 9 -8.91 -16.21 16.81
N SER A 10 -9.25 -15.15 17.56
CA SER A 10 -9.29 -15.20 19.03
C SER A 10 -10.54 -15.89 19.57
N ASN A 11 -11.65 -15.87 18.82
CA ASN A 11 -12.93 -16.45 19.22
C ASN A 11 -13.60 -17.29 18.11
N GLU A 12 -12.96 -17.36 16.93
CA GLU A 12 -13.43 -18.09 15.74
C GLU A 12 -14.73 -17.54 15.14
N ASP A 13 -15.20 -16.36 15.56
CA ASP A 13 -16.39 -15.73 15.02
C ASP A 13 -16.10 -15.02 13.68
N SER A 14 -17.03 -15.10 12.75
CA SER A 14 -17.03 -14.24 11.56
C SER A 14 -17.50 -12.84 11.97
N PHE A 15 -16.67 -11.84 11.77
CA PHE A 15 -16.97 -10.46 12.17
C PHE A 15 -17.06 -9.48 11.00
N ALA A 16 -16.64 -9.89 9.82
CA ALA A 16 -16.77 -9.12 8.59
C ALA A 16 -16.95 -10.03 7.38
N VAL A 17 -17.46 -9.46 6.30
CA VAL A 17 -17.58 -10.14 5.00
C VAL A 17 -16.93 -9.27 3.95
N ILE A 18 -16.07 -9.86 3.12
CA ILE A 18 -15.48 -9.21 1.95
C ILE A 18 -15.92 -9.94 0.68
N SER A 19 -15.87 -9.25 -0.45
CA SER A 19 -16.04 -9.88 -1.76
C SER A 19 -14.69 -10.25 -2.34
N LEU A 20 -14.52 -11.50 -2.74
CA LEU A 20 -13.33 -11.93 -3.47
C LEU A 20 -13.47 -11.56 -4.95
N GLY A 21 -12.45 -10.94 -5.49
CA GLY A 21 -12.31 -10.66 -6.91
C GLY A 21 -11.95 -11.90 -7.72
N ALA A 22 -11.93 -11.73 -9.02
CA ALA A 22 -11.53 -12.73 -10.01
C ALA A 22 -10.50 -12.12 -10.97
N LYS A 23 -10.05 -12.92 -11.93
CA LYS A 23 -9.09 -12.47 -12.96
C LYS A 23 -9.53 -11.17 -13.64
N GLU A 24 -10.81 -11.04 -13.95
CA GLU A 24 -11.36 -9.86 -14.62
C GLU A 24 -11.22 -8.58 -13.78
N ASP A 25 -11.23 -8.70 -12.45
CA ASP A 25 -11.03 -7.57 -11.54
C ASP A 25 -9.56 -7.17 -11.49
N VAL A 26 -8.65 -8.15 -11.57
CA VAL A 26 -7.21 -7.88 -11.74
C VAL A 26 -6.94 -7.17 -13.07
N ASP A 27 -7.52 -7.66 -14.17
CA ASP A 27 -7.35 -7.06 -15.49
C ASP A 27 -7.81 -5.60 -15.50
N LYS A 28 -8.98 -5.29 -14.92
CA LYS A 28 -9.49 -3.91 -14.75
C LYS A 28 -8.56 -3.04 -13.91
N ALA A 29 -8.04 -3.58 -12.80
CA ALA A 29 -7.12 -2.87 -11.93
C ALA A 29 -5.79 -2.56 -12.65
N VAL A 30 -5.27 -3.52 -13.43
CA VAL A 30 -4.07 -3.34 -14.25
C VAL A 30 -4.30 -2.27 -15.31
N ASP A 31 -5.43 -2.28 -16.00
CA ASP A 31 -5.73 -1.26 -17.03
C ASP A 31 -5.87 0.13 -16.41
N ALA A 32 -6.54 0.25 -15.25
CA ALA A 32 -6.62 1.50 -14.50
C ALA A 32 -5.22 1.99 -14.08
N ALA A 33 -4.36 1.09 -13.60
CA ALA A 33 -3.00 1.41 -13.21
C ALA A 33 -2.14 1.86 -14.40
N LYS A 34 -2.25 1.22 -15.57
CA LYS A 34 -1.55 1.62 -16.79
C LYS A 34 -1.97 3.03 -17.25
N ILE A 35 -3.27 3.32 -17.25
CA ILE A 35 -3.77 4.64 -17.62
C ILE A 35 -3.26 5.72 -16.64
N ALA A 36 -3.29 5.43 -15.34
CA ALA A 36 -2.81 6.35 -14.32
C ALA A 36 -1.29 6.57 -14.41
N PHE A 37 -0.53 5.53 -14.76
CA PHE A 37 0.92 5.58 -14.86
C PHE A 37 1.39 6.67 -15.83
N GLU A 38 0.72 6.87 -16.97
CA GLU A 38 1.12 7.85 -17.97
C GLU A 38 1.20 9.29 -17.41
N LYS A 39 0.42 9.60 -16.40
CA LYS A 39 0.46 10.90 -15.70
C LYS A 39 1.31 10.83 -14.43
N TRP A 40 1.18 9.76 -13.64
CA TRP A 40 1.81 9.62 -12.35
C TRP A 40 3.35 9.59 -12.44
N LYS A 41 3.91 8.90 -13.43
CA LYS A 41 5.35 8.82 -13.68
C LYS A 41 6.02 10.19 -13.85
N ASN A 42 5.27 11.19 -14.34
CA ASN A 42 5.76 12.54 -14.61
C ASN A 42 5.55 13.51 -13.43
N THR A 43 5.03 13.03 -12.28
CA THR A 43 4.89 13.87 -11.09
C THR A 43 6.26 14.22 -10.51
N THR A 44 6.38 15.42 -9.96
CA THR A 44 7.62 15.82 -9.30
C THR A 44 7.81 15.08 -7.96
N LYS A 45 9.04 15.04 -7.51
CA LYS A 45 9.36 14.51 -6.17
C LYS A 45 8.56 15.22 -5.07
N GLU A 46 8.42 16.54 -5.15
CA GLU A 46 7.70 17.38 -4.20
C GLU A 46 6.20 17.06 -4.18
N GLN A 47 5.59 16.81 -5.34
CA GLN A 47 4.18 16.40 -5.42
C GLN A 47 3.95 15.07 -4.71
N ARG A 48 4.84 14.10 -4.90
CA ARG A 48 4.76 12.79 -4.23
C ARG A 48 5.00 12.91 -2.73
N ILE A 49 5.98 13.70 -2.29
CA ILE A 49 6.23 13.99 -0.87
C ILE A 49 4.96 14.58 -0.22
N ASN A 50 4.36 15.58 -0.84
CA ASN A 50 3.17 16.24 -0.30
C ASN A 50 1.99 15.27 -0.11
N LEU A 51 1.80 14.32 -1.03
CA LEU A 51 0.75 13.30 -0.91
C LEU A 51 1.08 12.27 0.18
N LEU A 52 2.34 11.84 0.29
CA LEU A 52 2.79 10.94 1.33
C LEU A 52 2.71 11.58 2.72
N GLU A 53 3.01 12.87 2.86
CA GLU A 53 2.85 13.61 4.12
C GLU A 53 1.37 13.75 4.53
N LYS A 54 0.46 13.92 3.55
CA LYS A 54 -0.99 13.87 3.82
C LYS A 54 -1.41 12.46 4.27
N LEU A 55 -0.94 11.42 3.60
CA LEU A 55 -1.20 10.03 3.98
C LEU A 55 -0.72 9.76 5.42
N LEU A 56 0.47 10.21 5.78
CA LEU A 56 1.00 10.07 7.14
C LEU A 56 0.12 10.76 8.18
N LYS A 57 -0.40 11.95 7.90
CA LYS A 57 -1.32 12.66 8.81
C LYS A 57 -2.63 11.91 8.98
N ILE A 58 -3.17 11.34 7.91
CA ILE A 58 -4.40 10.53 7.94
C ILE A 58 -4.14 9.23 8.70
N TYR A 59 -3.02 8.57 8.45
CA TYR A 59 -2.61 7.35 9.15
C TYR A 59 -2.56 7.59 10.67
N LYS A 60 -1.90 8.66 11.12
CA LYS A 60 -1.82 9.03 12.53
C LYS A 60 -3.20 9.29 13.15
N ARG A 61 -4.11 9.93 12.42
CA ARG A 61 -5.48 10.19 12.89
C ARG A 61 -6.30 8.91 12.99
N ARG A 62 -6.08 7.94 12.10
CA ARG A 62 -6.82 6.66 12.03
C ARG A 62 -6.02 5.49 12.64
N PHE A 63 -5.05 5.80 13.48
CA PHE A 63 -4.12 4.82 14.05
C PHE A 63 -4.84 3.74 14.87
N ASP A 64 -5.79 4.12 15.73
CA ASP A 64 -6.55 3.18 16.57
C ASP A 64 -7.48 2.28 15.75
N GLU A 65 -8.06 2.81 14.67
CA GLU A 65 -8.85 2.03 13.72
C GLU A 65 -8.02 0.93 13.06
N MET A 66 -6.81 1.26 12.63
CA MET A 66 -5.85 0.30 12.07
C MET A 66 -5.46 -0.76 13.10
N SER A 67 -5.15 -0.35 14.32
CA SER A 67 -4.77 -1.25 15.42
C SER A 67 -5.88 -2.23 15.76
N LYS A 68 -7.11 -1.74 15.81
CA LYS A 68 -8.27 -2.61 16.05
C LYS A 68 -8.49 -3.61 14.92
N ALA A 69 -8.41 -3.17 13.67
CA ALA A 69 -8.57 -4.06 12.51
C ALA A 69 -7.51 -5.18 12.53
N ILE A 70 -6.26 -4.86 12.80
CA ILE A 70 -5.17 -5.85 12.91
C ILE A 70 -5.45 -6.83 14.05
N SER A 71 -5.88 -6.34 15.21
CA SER A 71 -6.23 -7.20 16.36
C SER A 71 -7.37 -8.15 16.01
N ASP A 72 -8.42 -7.65 15.35
CA ASP A 72 -9.60 -8.43 15.03
C ASP A 72 -9.33 -9.47 13.91
N GLU A 73 -8.59 -9.11 12.85
CA GLU A 73 -8.40 -10.01 11.69
C GLU A 73 -7.21 -10.98 11.84
N MET A 74 -6.20 -10.62 12.64
CA MET A 74 -4.97 -11.40 12.79
C MET A 74 -4.85 -12.04 14.18
N GLY A 75 -5.65 -11.59 15.16
CA GLY A 75 -5.64 -12.10 16.52
C GLY A 75 -4.49 -11.59 17.38
N ALA A 76 -3.78 -10.55 16.97
CA ALA A 76 -2.77 -9.93 17.80
C ALA A 76 -3.40 -9.28 19.05
N PRO A 77 -2.80 -9.43 20.25
CA PRO A 77 -3.20 -8.64 21.40
C PRO A 77 -3.21 -7.15 21.05
N ILE A 78 -4.25 -6.41 21.49
CA ILE A 78 -4.46 -5.02 21.05
C ILE A 78 -3.26 -4.11 21.32
N ASP A 79 -2.58 -4.28 22.44
CA ASP A 79 -1.37 -3.51 22.77
C ASP A 79 -0.26 -3.82 21.77
N TRP A 80 -0.06 -5.10 21.40
CA TRP A 80 0.91 -5.50 20.37
C TRP A 80 0.53 -5.00 18.99
N ALA A 81 -0.76 -5.08 18.63
CA ALA A 81 -1.26 -4.56 17.36
C ALA A 81 -1.00 -3.05 17.23
N SER A 82 -1.19 -2.31 18.32
CA SER A 82 -0.97 -0.86 18.39
C SER A 82 0.53 -0.51 18.44
N GLU A 83 1.23 -0.94 19.49
CA GLU A 83 2.58 -0.49 19.80
C GLU A 83 3.63 -0.99 18.79
N VAL A 84 3.37 -2.14 18.16
CA VAL A 84 4.35 -2.77 17.28
C VAL A 84 3.88 -2.82 15.83
N GLN A 85 2.72 -3.41 15.55
CA GLN A 85 2.32 -3.63 14.16
C GLN A 85 1.86 -2.36 13.46
N THR A 86 0.93 -1.62 14.04
CA THR A 86 0.47 -0.33 13.48
C THR A 86 1.59 0.69 13.46
N SER A 87 2.40 0.75 14.52
CA SER A 87 3.57 1.63 14.60
C SER A 87 4.60 1.35 13.51
N SER A 88 4.76 0.08 13.08
CA SER A 88 5.68 -0.25 11.98
C SER A 88 5.22 0.38 10.66
N GLY A 89 3.92 0.38 10.37
CA GLY A 89 3.36 1.03 9.18
C GLY A 89 3.60 2.54 9.18
N GLN A 90 3.44 3.20 10.33
CA GLN A 90 3.76 4.61 10.51
C GLN A 90 5.27 4.88 10.29
N ALA A 91 6.12 4.08 10.92
CA ALA A 91 7.56 4.23 10.82
C ALA A 91 8.06 4.11 9.38
N HIS A 92 7.49 3.18 8.60
CA HIS A 92 7.81 3.06 7.17
C HIS A 92 7.39 4.29 6.37
N LEU A 93 6.19 4.85 6.63
CA LEU A 93 5.76 6.10 5.99
C LEU A 93 6.74 7.25 6.31
N GLU A 94 7.13 7.41 7.57
CA GLU A 94 8.06 8.44 8.02
C GLU A 94 9.45 8.29 7.39
N ASP A 95 10.02 7.07 7.40
CA ASP A 95 11.34 6.80 6.85
C ASP A 95 11.37 7.00 5.32
N PHE A 96 10.37 6.47 4.58
CA PHE A 96 10.34 6.65 3.14
C PHE A 96 10.13 8.10 2.72
N ILE A 97 9.36 8.90 3.46
CA ILE A 97 9.24 10.34 3.22
C ILE A 97 10.60 11.02 3.42
N LEU A 98 11.29 10.71 4.51
CA LEU A 98 12.62 11.27 4.79
C LEU A 98 13.62 10.92 3.69
N ARG A 99 13.69 9.64 3.31
CA ARG A 99 14.59 9.19 2.25
C ARG A 99 14.25 9.76 0.89
N LEU A 100 12.95 9.91 0.58
CA LEU A 100 12.54 10.53 -0.68
C LEU A 100 13.00 12.00 -0.77
N LYS A 101 12.97 12.76 0.33
CA LYS A 101 13.48 14.14 0.38
C LYS A 101 14.94 14.23 -0.04
N GLU A 102 15.74 13.26 0.38
CA GLU A 102 17.19 13.21 0.10
C GLU A 102 17.52 12.53 -1.23
N TYR A 103 16.62 11.69 -1.75
CA TYR A 103 16.89 10.86 -2.92
C TYR A 103 17.05 11.67 -4.19
N LYS A 104 18.13 11.37 -4.94
CA LYS A 104 18.41 11.96 -6.24
C LYS A 104 18.08 10.96 -7.35
N PHE A 105 17.01 11.25 -8.09
CA PHE A 105 16.60 10.44 -9.26
C PHE A 105 17.54 10.59 -10.45
N GLU A 106 18.37 11.65 -10.44
CA GLU A 106 19.42 11.87 -11.42
C GLU A 106 20.73 12.17 -10.69
N LYS A 107 21.81 11.54 -11.15
CA LYS A 107 23.17 11.82 -10.68
C LYS A 107 24.17 11.67 -11.80
N GLN A 108 25.22 12.47 -11.79
CA GLN A 108 26.34 12.32 -12.71
C GLN A 108 27.00 10.94 -12.49
N PHE A 109 27.39 10.28 -13.57
CA PHE A 109 28.01 8.95 -13.50
C PHE A 109 29.39 9.03 -12.85
N ASP A 110 30.23 9.98 -13.31
CA ASP A 110 31.51 10.31 -12.71
C ASP A 110 31.81 11.80 -12.91
N SER A 111 32.79 12.32 -12.19
CA SER A 111 33.15 13.74 -12.22
C SER A 111 33.73 14.23 -13.55
N ASN A 112 34.12 13.32 -14.43
CA ASN A 112 34.82 13.63 -15.68
C ASN A 112 33.99 13.35 -16.93
N SER A 113 32.74 12.89 -16.76
CA SER A 113 31.87 12.57 -17.88
C SER A 113 30.62 13.42 -17.90
N ASN A 114 30.06 13.62 -19.10
CA ASN A 114 28.70 14.19 -19.29
C ASN A 114 27.60 13.12 -19.18
N ASN A 115 27.95 11.91 -18.72
CA ASN A 115 26.99 10.83 -18.58
C ASN A 115 26.25 10.95 -17.24
N HIS A 116 24.95 10.69 -17.27
CA HIS A 116 24.08 10.71 -16.12
C HIS A 116 23.42 9.36 -15.91
N ILE A 117 23.23 8.98 -14.65
CA ILE A 117 22.38 7.86 -14.25
C ILE A 117 21.03 8.44 -13.88
N CYS A 118 19.97 8.04 -14.59
CA CYS A 118 18.60 8.44 -14.33
C CYS A 118 17.83 7.22 -13.80
N TYR A 119 17.15 7.40 -12.65
CA TYR A 119 16.26 6.40 -12.06
C TYR A 119 14.83 6.75 -12.43
N GLU A 120 14.16 5.84 -13.14
CA GLU A 120 12.79 6.02 -13.61
C GLU A 120 11.84 5.02 -12.96
N PRO A 121 10.53 5.34 -12.84
CA PRO A 121 9.52 4.37 -12.39
C PRO A 121 9.48 3.15 -13.30
N ILE A 122 9.47 1.96 -12.71
CA ILE A 122 9.46 0.71 -13.50
C ILE A 122 8.12 0.45 -14.20
N GLY A 123 7.03 1.09 -13.75
CA GLY A 123 5.70 0.90 -14.34
C GLY A 123 4.65 0.49 -13.31
N VAL A 124 3.83 -0.49 -13.69
CA VAL A 124 2.77 -1.07 -12.86
C VAL A 124 3.34 -2.21 -12.04
N CYS A 125 3.16 -2.16 -10.72
CA CYS A 125 3.67 -3.17 -9.78
C CYS A 125 2.52 -4.05 -9.24
N GLY A 126 2.69 -5.37 -9.28
CA GLY A 126 1.85 -6.31 -8.53
C GLY A 126 2.42 -6.53 -7.13
N LEU A 127 1.65 -6.26 -6.10
CA LEU A 127 2.06 -6.35 -4.71
C LEU A 127 1.19 -7.40 -4.00
N ILE A 128 1.79 -8.51 -3.56
CA ILE A 128 1.12 -9.56 -2.80
C ILE A 128 1.67 -9.57 -1.39
N THR A 129 0.79 -9.55 -0.39
CA THR A 129 1.19 -9.48 1.03
C THR A 129 0.57 -10.59 1.86
N PRO A 130 1.34 -11.17 2.82
CA PRO A 130 0.85 -12.16 3.76
C PRO A 130 0.03 -11.55 4.89
N TRP A 131 -0.56 -12.41 5.73
CA TRP A 131 -1.43 -12.05 6.84
C TRP A 131 -0.71 -11.74 8.17
N ASN A 132 0.50 -12.22 8.34
CA ASN A 132 1.15 -12.27 9.67
C ASN A 132 1.67 -10.93 10.20
N TRP A 133 1.87 -9.94 9.33
CA TRP A 133 2.24 -8.56 9.65
C TRP A 133 1.61 -7.63 8.61
N PRO A 134 0.27 -7.53 8.57
CA PRO A 134 -0.42 -7.03 7.39
C PRO A 134 0.02 -5.60 7.00
N ILE A 135 -0.09 -4.62 7.89
CA ILE A 135 0.24 -3.24 7.52
C ILE A 135 1.75 -3.01 7.33
N ASN A 136 2.62 -3.74 8.04
CA ASN A 136 4.07 -3.70 7.80
C ASN A 136 4.40 -4.14 6.38
N GLN A 137 3.85 -5.29 5.95
CA GLN A 137 4.11 -5.83 4.63
C GLN A 137 3.52 -4.97 3.51
N ILE A 138 2.38 -4.34 3.75
CA ILE A 138 1.72 -3.43 2.82
C ILE A 138 2.54 -2.15 2.68
N SER A 139 2.86 -1.48 3.79
CA SER A 139 3.57 -0.20 3.76
C SER A 139 4.97 -0.30 3.16
N LEU A 140 5.70 -1.40 3.45
CA LEU A 140 7.03 -1.67 2.86
C LEU A 140 7.03 -1.81 1.33
N LYS A 141 5.89 -2.08 0.71
CA LYS A 141 5.75 -2.23 -0.74
C LYS A 141 5.07 -1.02 -1.38
N VAL A 142 3.95 -0.59 -0.80
CA VAL A 142 3.12 0.48 -1.35
C VAL A 142 3.82 1.84 -1.26
N VAL A 143 4.39 2.17 -0.11
CA VAL A 143 5.00 3.50 0.09
C VAL A 143 6.17 3.76 -0.84
N PRO A 144 7.18 2.85 -0.96
CA PRO A 144 8.26 3.08 -1.92
C PRO A 144 7.79 3.08 -3.38
N ALA A 145 6.78 2.29 -3.75
CA ALA A 145 6.22 2.32 -5.09
C ALA A 145 5.55 3.68 -5.40
N LEU A 146 4.77 4.24 -4.46
CA LEU A 146 4.24 5.61 -4.56
C LEU A 146 5.35 6.65 -4.64
N ALA A 147 6.37 6.53 -3.78
CA ALA A 147 7.50 7.46 -3.71
C ALA A 147 8.30 7.51 -5.02
N THR A 148 8.46 6.38 -5.69
CA THR A 148 9.23 6.27 -6.94
C THR A 148 8.43 6.57 -8.19
N GLY A 149 7.10 6.82 -8.08
CA GLY A 149 6.26 7.16 -9.23
C GLY A 149 5.67 5.95 -9.97
N CYS A 150 5.71 4.76 -9.36
CA CYS A 150 5.02 3.57 -9.85
C CYS A 150 3.54 3.61 -9.54
N THR A 151 2.74 2.94 -10.36
CA THR A 151 1.36 2.58 -10.05
C THR A 151 1.28 1.12 -9.64
N MET A 152 0.21 0.69 -8.98
CA MET A 152 0.20 -0.64 -8.40
C MET A 152 -1.18 -1.25 -8.22
N ILE A 153 -1.17 -2.59 -8.09
CA ILE A 153 -2.29 -3.39 -7.61
C ILE A 153 -1.81 -4.10 -6.34
N LEU A 154 -2.52 -3.92 -5.24
CA LEU A 154 -2.31 -4.65 -3.99
C LEU A 154 -3.31 -5.80 -3.88
N LYS A 155 -2.79 -7.02 -3.68
CA LYS A 155 -3.57 -8.16 -3.19
C LYS A 155 -3.14 -8.45 -1.75
N PRO A 156 -3.89 -8.02 -0.75
CA PRO A 156 -3.65 -8.46 0.63
C PRO A 156 -4.07 -9.93 0.79
N SER A 157 -3.61 -10.57 1.86
CA SER A 157 -4.15 -11.88 2.22
C SER A 157 -5.64 -11.79 2.52
N GLU A 158 -6.41 -12.76 2.03
CA GLU A 158 -7.85 -12.89 2.34
C GLU A 158 -8.11 -13.17 3.81
N ILE A 159 -7.11 -13.64 4.55
CA ILE A 159 -7.19 -13.90 6.00
C ILE A 159 -7.18 -12.59 6.79
N ALA A 160 -6.39 -11.59 6.36
CA ALA A 160 -6.26 -10.30 7.01
C ALA A 160 -6.39 -9.16 5.97
N PRO A 161 -7.59 -8.92 5.42
CA PRO A 161 -7.79 -7.97 4.34
C PRO A 161 -8.10 -6.55 4.83
N LEU A 162 -8.66 -6.40 6.05
CA LEU A 162 -9.26 -5.14 6.50
C LEU A 162 -8.23 -4.03 6.68
N SER A 163 -7.07 -4.35 7.23
CA SER A 163 -5.96 -3.39 7.33
C SER A 163 -5.53 -2.86 5.95
N GLY A 164 -5.52 -3.73 4.93
CA GLY A 164 -5.27 -3.33 3.54
C GLY A 164 -6.35 -2.42 2.99
N MET A 165 -7.62 -2.72 3.28
CA MET A 165 -8.78 -1.91 2.85
C MET A 165 -8.78 -0.54 3.53
N ILE A 166 -8.52 -0.47 4.84
CA ILE A 166 -8.39 0.78 5.59
C ILE A 166 -7.24 1.62 5.01
N PHE A 167 -6.11 0.99 4.68
CA PHE A 167 -4.99 1.71 4.08
C PHE A 167 -5.33 2.23 2.66
N ALA A 168 -6.12 1.49 1.89
CA ALA A 168 -6.64 1.95 0.60
C ALA A 168 -7.52 3.20 0.75
N ASP A 169 -8.41 3.21 1.76
CA ASP A 169 -9.23 4.38 2.08
C ASP A 169 -8.38 5.59 2.49
N MET A 170 -7.33 5.37 3.29
CA MET A 170 -6.40 6.44 3.67
C MET A 170 -5.67 7.02 2.45
N ILE A 171 -5.25 6.19 1.50
CA ILE A 171 -4.64 6.61 0.23
C ILE A 171 -5.63 7.45 -0.60
N HIS A 172 -6.89 7.01 -0.68
CA HIS A 172 -7.95 7.76 -1.36
C HIS A 172 -8.19 9.12 -0.70
N GLU A 173 -8.30 9.16 0.62
CA GLU A 173 -8.49 10.38 1.41
C GLU A 173 -7.31 11.35 1.27
N ALA A 174 -6.07 10.83 1.16
CA ALA A 174 -4.88 11.64 0.94
C ALA A 174 -4.89 12.35 -0.43
N GLY A 175 -5.76 11.93 -1.35
CA GLY A 175 -5.94 12.54 -2.65
C GLY A 175 -5.00 12.00 -3.74
N PHE A 176 -4.52 10.77 -3.60
CA PHE A 176 -3.80 10.13 -4.70
C PHE A 176 -4.73 9.97 -5.91
N PRO A 177 -4.23 10.20 -7.13
CA PRO A 177 -5.06 10.09 -8.33
C PRO A 177 -5.62 8.68 -8.50
N LYS A 178 -6.84 8.58 -9.05
CA LYS A 178 -7.49 7.30 -9.36
C LYS A 178 -6.58 6.43 -10.24
N GLY A 179 -6.51 5.15 -9.91
CA GLY A 179 -5.69 4.16 -10.63
C GLY A 179 -4.21 4.12 -10.22
N VAL A 180 -3.69 5.10 -9.45
CA VAL A 180 -2.32 5.04 -8.93
C VAL A 180 -2.16 3.88 -7.95
N PHE A 181 -3.14 3.68 -7.08
CA PHE A 181 -3.25 2.56 -6.18
C PHE A 181 -4.58 1.85 -6.42
N ASN A 182 -4.54 0.52 -6.54
CA ASN A 182 -5.70 -0.35 -6.69
C ASN A 182 -5.59 -1.50 -5.70
N LEU A 183 -6.70 -1.89 -5.08
CA LEU A 183 -6.76 -3.04 -4.20
C LEU A 183 -7.72 -4.07 -4.78
N VAL A 184 -7.30 -5.33 -4.85
CA VAL A 184 -8.13 -6.46 -5.25
C VAL A 184 -8.04 -7.53 -4.16
N ASN A 185 -9.13 -7.74 -3.43
CA ASN A 185 -9.22 -8.85 -2.51
C ASN A 185 -9.37 -10.15 -3.28
N GLY A 186 -8.75 -11.22 -2.80
CA GLY A 186 -8.87 -12.54 -3.42
C GLY A 186 -7.89 -13.53 -2.83
N ASP A 187 -8.13 -14.79 -3.12
CA ASP A 187 -7.23 -15.88 -2.76
C ASP A 187 -6.05 -16.02 -3.74
N GLY A 188 -5.17 -16.98 -3.47
CA GLY A 188 -4.00 -17.26 -4.31
C GLY A 188 -4.35 -17.85 -5.68
N ASN A 189 -5.49 -18.53 -5.83
CA ASN A 189 -5.90 -19.18 -7.06
C ASN A 189 -6.68 -18.24 -7.99
N GLY A 190 -7.49 -17.35 -7.43
CA GLY A 190 -8.36 -16.45 -8.18
C GLY A 190 -7.70 -15.14 -8.60
N VAL A 191 -6.88 -14.58 -7.74
CA VAL A 191 -6.29 -13.23 -7.91
C VAL A 191 -4.77 -13.23 -7.85
N GLY A 192 -4.17 -14.20 -7.13
CA GLY A 192 -2.72 -14.31 -6.89
C GLY A 192 -1.84 -14.70 -8.07
#